data_fe8f7ffff9d1f179b835c99759e4b00c
#
_entry.id   fe8f7ffff9d1f179b835c99759e4b00c
#
_cell.length_a   1.000
_cell.length_b   1.000
_cell.length_c   1.000
_cell.angle_alpha   90.00
_cell.angle_beta   90.00
_cell.angle_gamma   90.00
#
_symmetry.space_group_name_H-M   'P 1'
#
loop_
_entity.id
_entity.type
_entity.pdbx_description
1 polymer ?
#
loop_
_entity_poly.entity_id
_entity_poly.type
_entity_poly.pdbx_seq_one_letter_code
_entity_poly.pdbx_strand_id
1 'polypeptide(L)'
;MAWYDNAVFYHIYPLGLCGCAHENDGQAVPGAFNKLNAWAEHAADIGCTAIYIGPLFESGSHGYDTIDYRLVDRRLGTNAEFKDFVARCHARGQKVIVDGVFNHVGRDFFAFQDLKANRENARYKDLSLIHI
;
A
#
# COMPACT_ATOMS: atom_id res chain seq x y z
N MET A 1 -12.24 22.02 -14.18
CA MET A 1 -12.51 21.48 -12.82
C MET A 1 -11.93 20.08 -12.77
N ALA A 2 -10.98 19.85 -11.87
CA ALA A 2 -10.37 18.53 -11.72
C ALA A 2 -11.33 17.59 -10.99
N TRP A 3 -11.19 16.27 -11.19
CA TRP A 3 -12.09 15.28 -10.57
C TRP A 3 -12.10 15.35 -9.04
N TYR A 4 -11.00 15.80 -8.43
CA TYR A 4 -10.84 15.89 -6.98
C TYR A 4 -11.42 17.17 -6.37
N ASP A 5 -11.83 18.16 -7.16
CA ASP A 5 -12.37 19.43 -6.64
C ASP A 5 -13.66 19.23 -5.84
N ASN A 6 -14.44 18.21 -6.19
CA ASN A 6 -15.69 17.84 -5.51
C ASN A 6 -15.63 16.43 -4.89
N ALA A 7 -14.44 15.84 -4.77
CA ALA A 7 -14.31 14.50 -4.22
C ALA A 7 -14.45 14.50 -2.70
N VAL A 8 -15.16 13.51 -2.19
CA VAL A 8 -15.21 13.17 -0.77
C VAL A 8 -14.44 11.88 -0.57
N PHE A 9 -13.36 11.95 0.22
CA PHE A 9 -12.45 10.84 0.43
C PHE A 9 -12.80 10.06 1.69
N TYR A 10 -12.76 8.74 1.59
CA TYR A 10 -12.76 7.83 2.74
C TYR A 10 -11.37 7.22 2.87
N HIS A 11 -10.68 7.50 3.98
CA HIS A 11 -9.33 6.99 4.23
C HIS A 11 -9.39 5.67 4.99
N ILE A 12 -8.64 4.68 4.50
CA ILE A 12 -8.51 3.36 5.12
C ILE A 12 -7.02 3.07 5.36
N TYR A 13 -6.67 2.74 6.60
CA TYR A 13 -5.38 2.13 6.92
C TYR A 13 -5.54 0.60 6.86
N PRO A 14 -5.13 -0.07 5.76
CA PRO A 14 -5.55 -1.43 5.47
C PRO A 14 -4.99 -2.46 6.44
N LEU A 15 -3.71 -2.35 6.83
CA LEU A 15 -3.07 -3.30 7.74
C LEU A 15 -3.76 -3.32 9.12
N GLY A 16 -4.05 -2.13 9.67
CA GLY A 16 -4.75 -2.01 10.94
C GLY A 16 -6.20 -2.46 10.86
N LEU A 17 -6.94 -2.01 9.83
CA LEU A 17 -8.34 -2.39 9.65
C LEU A 17 -8.51 -3.90 9.52
N CYS A 18 -7.62 -4.57 8.79
CA CYS A 18 -7.69 -6.01 8.57
C CYS A 18 -7.13 -6.83 9.73
N GLY A 19 -6.49 -6.20 10.72
CA GLY A 19 -5.91 -6.91 11.86
C GLY A 19 -4.65 -7.71 11.50
N CYS A 20 -3.85 -7.18 10.56
CA CYS A 20 -2.59 -7.78 10.18
C CYS A 20 -1.58 -7.78 11.34
N ALA A 21 -0.69 -8.76 11.38
CA ALA A 21 0.41 -8.80 12.33
C ALA A 21 1.27 -7.53 12.22
N HIS A 22 1.78 -7.03 13.35
CA HIS A 22 2.62 -5.82 13.39
C HIS A 22 3.88 -6.01 12.55
N GLU A 23 4.60 -7.10 12.78
CA GLU A 23 5.73 -7.50 11.93
C GLU A 23 5.23 -8.37 10.78
N ASN A 24 5.82 -8.19 9.59
CA ASN A 24 5.44 -8.97 8.42
C ASN A 24 5.95 -10.41 8.54
N ASP A 25 5.10 -11.30 8.96
CA ASP A 25 5.35 -12.73 9.09
C ASP A 25 5.07 -13.52 7.80
N GLY A 26 4.66 -12.82 6.75
CA GLY A 26 4.31 -13.42 5.46
C GLY A 26 2.96 -14.13 5.43
N GLN A 27 2.17 -14.05 6.50
CA GLN A 27 0.88 -14.72 6.61
C GLN A 27 -0.25 -13.79 6.21
N ALA A 28 -1.01 -14.19 5.20
CA ALA A 28 -2.18 -13.44 4.76
C ALA A 28 -3.33 -13.56 5.78
N VAL A 29 -3.98 -12.44 6.08
CA VAL A 29 -5.24 -12.44 6.84
C VAL A 29 -6.36 -12.90 5.91
N PRO A 30 -7.02 -14.03 6.21
CA PRO A 30 -8.10 -14.51 5.34
C PRO A 30 -9.21 -13.48 5.17
N GLY A 31 -9.57 -13.19 3.92
CA GLY A 31 -10.66 -12.27 3.60
C GLY A 31 -10.34 -10.79 3.81
N ALA A 32 -9.08 -10.38 3.92
CA ALA A 32 -8.70 -8.97 4.08
C ALA A 32 -9.31 -8.09 2.98
N PHE A 33 -9.17 -8.48 1.69
CA PHE A 33 -9.79 -7.73 0.59
C PHE A 33 -11.32 -7.78 0.57
N ASN A 34 -11.95 -8.83 1.10
CA ASN A 34 -13.40 -8.84 1.28
C ASN A 34 -13.83 -7.78 2.31
N LYS A 35 -13.08 -7.65 3.40
CA LYS A 35 -13.32 -6.61 4.41
C LYS A 35 -13.11 -5.22 3.83
N LEU A 36 -12.03 -4.99 3.07
CA LEU A 36 -11.78 -3.72 2.39
C LEU A 36 -12.91 -3.38 1.40
N ASN A 37 -13.40 -4.35 0.63
CA ASN A 37 -14.54 -4.16 -0.27
C ASN A 37 -15.81 -3.74 0.47
N ALA A 38 -16.13 -4.37 1.60
CA ALA A 38 -17.29 -4.01 2.41
C ALA A 38 -17.19 -2.55 2.93
N TRP A 39 -16.01 -2.13 3.36
CA TRP A 39 -15.79 -0.75 3.79
C TRP A 39 -15.84 0.25 2.63
N ALA A 40 -15.35 -0.11 1.44
CA ALA A 40 -15.47 0.74 0.26
C ALA A 40 -16.94 0.88 -0.19
N GLU A 41 -17.74 -0.17 -0.07
CA GLU A 41 -19.18 -0.13 -0.31
C GLU A 41 -19.88 0.79 0.69
N HIS A 42 -19.62 0.61 1.98
CA HIS A 42 -20.14 1.51 3.02
C HIS A 42 -19.75 2.98 2.75
N ALA A 43 -18.51 3.24 2.33
CA ALA A 43 -18.08 4.58 1.98
C ALA A 43 -18.89 5.17 0.81
N ALA A 44 -19.24 4.35 -0.20
CA ALA A 44 -20.12 4.78 -1.28
C ALA A 44 -21.52 5.12 -0.78
N ASP A 45 -22.08 4.29 0.10
CA ASP A 45 -23.42 4.47 0.67
C ASP A 45 -23.57 5.78 1.46
N ILE A 46 -22.50 6.23 2.11
CA ILE A 46 -22.46 7.53 2.81
C ILE A 46 -22.04 8.70 1.94
N GLY A 47 -21.86 8.48 0.61
CA GLY A 47 -21.60 9.53 -0.37
C GLY A 47 -20.12 9.81 -0.66
N CYS A 48 -19.17 8.97 -0.21
CA CYS A 48 -17.76 9.13 -0.56
C CYS A 48 -17.49 8.69 -2.00
N THR A 49 -16.82 9.55 -2.75
CA THR A 49 -16.53 9.35 -4.18
C THR A 49 -15.12 8.85 -4.45
N ALA A 50 -14.30 8.77 -3.42
CA ALA A 50 -12.93 8.28 -3.52
C ALA A 50 -12.52 7.51 -2.26
N ILE A 51 -11.75 6.44 -2.46
CA ILE A 51 -11.09 5.69 -1.40
C ILE A 51 -9.60 6.05 -1.42
N TYR A 52 -9.10 6.53 -0.28
CA TYR A 52 -7.67 6.67 -0.05
C TYR A 52 -7.18 5.49 0.80
N ILE A 53 -6.42 4.60 0.17
CA ILE A 53 -5.77 3.48 0.86
C ILE A 53 -4.43 3.95 1.39
N GLY A 54 -4.22 3.87 2.71
CA GLY A 54 -2.93 4.07 3.36
C GLY A 54 -1.90 3.04 2.88
N PRO A 55 -0.71 2.96 3.48
CA PRO A 55 0.35 2.13 2.94
C PRO A 55 -0.12 0.71 2.63
N LEU A 56 -0.05 0.34 1.35
CA LEU A 56 -0.58 -0.90 0.80
C LEU A 56 0.52 -1.84 0.32
N PHE A 57 1.69 -1.27 -0.03
CA PHE A 57 2.77 -2.03 -0.62
C PHE A 57 3.49 -2.90 0.40
N GLU A 58 4.16 -3.95 -0.08
CA GLU A 58 4.94 -4.88 0.74
C GLU A 58 5.88 -4.11 1.67
N SER A 59 5.76 -4.34 2.97
CA SER A 59 6.48 -3.64 4.02
C SER A 59 6.99 -4.58 5.10
N GLY A 60 7.95 -4.12 5.90
CA GLY A 60 8.50 -4.88 7.03
C GLY A 60 7.56 -4.93 8.24
N SER A 61 6.84 -3.83 8.48
CA SER A 61 5.97 -3.71 9.66
C SER A 61 4.73 -2.88 9.39
N HIS A 62 4.75 -1.60 9.70
CA HIS A 62 3.57 -0.72 9.71
C HIS A 62 3.13 -0.19 8.33
N GLY A 63 3.78 -0.57 7.25
CA GLY A 63 3.44 -0.13 5.89
C GLY A 63 4.26 1.05 5.39
N TYR A 64 4.78 1.91 6.26
CA TYR A 64 5.64 3.05 5.88
C TYR A 64 7.12 2.67 5.72
N ASP A 65 7.47 1.43 5.96
CA ASP A 65 8.79 0.82 5.76
C ASP A 65 8.77 -0.10 4.54
N THR A 66 8.47 0.46 3.38
CA THR A 66 8.26 -0.26 2.13
C THR A 66 9.48 -1.07 1.71
N ILE A 67 9.26 -2.32 1.35
CA ILE A 67 10.27 -3.27 0.86
C ILE A 67 10.16 -3.43 -0.68
N ASP A 68 8.96 -3.51 -1.21
CA ASP A 68 8.71 -3.62 -2.65
C ASP A 68 7.44 -2.85 -3.06
N TYR A 69 7.61 -1.83 -3.89
CA TYR A 69 6.50 -1.01 -4.42
C TYR A 69 5.68 -1.69 -5.52
N ARG A 70 6.08 -2.86 -6.00
CA ARG A 70 5.39 -3.60 -7.07
C ARG A 70 4.44 -4.65 -6.53
N LEU A 71 4.50 -4.92 -5.23
CA LEU A 71 3.71 -5.94 -4.56
C LEU A 71 2.78 -5.30 -3.52
N VAL A 72 1.56 -5.78 -3.48
CA VAL A 72 0.68 -5.59 -2.34
C VAL A 72 1.27 -6.32 -1.13
N ASP A 73 1.14 -5.74 0.04
CA ASP A 73 1.59 -6.38 1.28
C ASP A 73 0.94 -7.76 1.42
N ARG A 74 1.77 -8.79 1.53
CA ARG A 74 1.32 -10.20 1.52
C ARG A 74 0.38 -10.53 2.67
N ARG A 75 0.42 -9.76 3.76
CA ARG A 75 -0.53 -9.91 4.88
C ARG A 75 -1.95 -9.55 4.49
N LEU A 76 -2.13 -8.68 3.50
CA LEU A 76 -3.44 -8.29 2.94
C LEU A 76 -3.89 -9.24 1.83
N GLY A 77 -2.96 -9.76 1.03
CA GLY A 77 -3.26 -10.63 -0.10
C GLY A 77 -2.36 -10.40 -1.30
N THR A 78 -2.95 -10.44 -2.48
CA THR A 78 -2.25 -10.46 -3.77
C THR A 78 -2.54 -9.24 -4.64
N ASN A 79 -1.68 -8.99 -5.62
CA ASN A 79 -1.92 -7.96 -6.65
C ASN A 79 -3.23 -8.21 -7.43
N ALA A 80 -3.60 -9.48 -7.62
CA ALA A 80 -4.84 -9.84 -8.31
C ALA A 80 -6.08 -9.44 -7.50
N GLU A 81 -6.07 -9.67 -6.20
CA GLU A 81 -7.15 -9.25 -5.29
C GLU A 81 -7.27 -7.73 -5.20
N PHE A 82 -6.13 -7.03 -5.18
CA PHE A 82 -6.14 -5.57 -5.24
C PHE A 82 -6.70 -5.04 -6.56
N LYS A 83 -6.35 -5.66 -7.68
CA LYS A 83 -6.92 -5.32 -9.00
C LYS A 83 -8.44 -5.50 -9.03
N ASP A 84 -8.96 -6.59 -8.45
CA ASP A 84 -10.40 -6.82 -8.31
C ASP A 84 -11.06 -5.76 -7.41
N PHE A 85 -10.43 -5.43 -6.27
CA PHE A 85 -10.87 -4.35 -5.38
C PHE A 85 -11.03 -3.02 -6.12
N VAL A 86 -10.00 -2.62 -6.90
CA VAL A 86 -10.04 -1.38 -7.70
C VAL A 86 -11.16 -1.43 -8.73
N ALA A 87 -11.34 -2.57 -9.42
CA ALA A 87 -12.41 -2.74 -10.40
C ALA A 87 -13.80 -2.58 -9.76
N ARG A 88 -14.01 -3.13 -8.56
CA ARG A 88 -15.27 -2.96 -7.79
C ARG A 88 -15.50 -1.53 -7.35
N CYS A 89 -14.47 -0.83 -6.88
CA CYS A 89 -14.57 0.60 -6.56
C CYS A 89 -14.96 1.42 -7.80
N HIS A 90 -14.31 1.18 -8.94
CA HIS A 90 -14.61 1.87 -10.19
C HIS A 90 -16.04 1.58 -10.69
N ALA A 91 -16.53 0.35 -10.54
CA ALA A 91 -17.91 0.00 -10.89
C ALA A 91 -18.96 0.77 -10.06
N ARG A 92 -18.61 1.18 -8.84
CA ARG A 92 -19.44 2.04 -7.97
C ARG A 92 -19.20 3.54 -8.21
N GLY A 93 -18.36 3.91 -9.18
CA GLY A 93 -18.01 5.30 -9.47
C GLY A 93 -16.97 5.90 -8.51
N GLN A 94 -16.37 5.11 -7.63
CA GLN A 94 -15.34 5.56 -6.70
C GLN A 94 -13.97 5.56 -7.36
N LYS A 95 -13.16 6.58 -7.10
CA LYS A 95 -11.74 6.62 -7.42
C LYS A 95 -10.93 5.94 -6.31
N VAL A 96 -9.78 5.38 -6.67
CA VAL A 96 -8.85 4.79 -5.69
C VAL A 96 -7.53 5.51 -5.73
N ILE A 97 -7.06 5.95 -4.58
CA ILE A 97 -5.74 6.55 -4.38
C ILE A 97 -4.95 5.65 -3.44
N VAL A 98 -3.71 5.41 -3.76
CA VAL A 98 -2.79 4.59 -2.96
C VAL A 98 -1.70 5.48 -2.38
N ASP A 99 -1.35 5.27 -1.13
CA ASP A 99 -0.26 5.98 -0.47
C ASP A 99 1.09 5.58 -1.06
N GLY A 100 1.79 6.55 -1.61
CA GLY A 100 3.15 6.39 -2.15
C GLY A 100 4.20 6.90 -1.18
N VAL A 101 4.76 6.01 -0.36
CA VAL A 101 5.81 6.34 0.60
C VAL A 101 7.16 6.36 -0.11
N PHE A 102 7.52 7.50 -0.74
CA PHE A 102 8.72 7.61 -1.58
C PHE A 102 9.88 8.34 -0.91
N ASN A 103 9.67 8.93 0.27
CA ASN A 103 10.71 9.67 0.99
C ASN A 103 11.76 8.75 1.60
N HIS A 104 11.38 7.55 2.02
CA HIS A 104 12.25 6.55 2.64
C HIS A 104 11.75 5.15 2.31
N VAL A 105 12.56 4.16 2.63
CA VAL A 105 12.27 2.74 2.38
C VAL A 105 12.57 1.91 3.63
N GLY A 106 12.04 0.70 3.66
CA GLY A 106 12.39 -0.30 4.67
C GLY A 106 13.84 -0.79 4.52
N ARG A 107 14.41 -1.31 5.59
CA ARG A 107 15.78 -1.82 5.58
C ARG A 107 15.98 -3.02 4.66
N ASP A 108 14.91 -3.74 4.36
CA ASP A 108 14.93 -4.91 3.47
C ASP A 108 14.64 -4.57 2.00
N PHE A 109 14.52 -3.26 1.69
CA PHE A 109 14.39 -2.80 0.31
C PHE A 109 15.62 -3.22 -0.52
N PHE A 110 15.39 -3.80 -1.69
CA PHE A 110 16.44 -4.44 -2.49
C PHE A 110 17.65 -3.55 -2.77
N ALA A 111 17.41 -2.27 -3.08
CA ALA A 111 18.50 -1.33 -3.39
C ALA A 111 19.32 -0.96 -2.14
N PHE A 112 18.67 -0.93 -0.97
CA PHE A 112 19.39 -0.72 0.30
C PHE A 112 20.21 -1.96 0.68
N GLN A 113 19.69 -3.16 0.46
CA GLN A 113 20.43 -4.40 0.68
C GLN A 113 21.64 -4.52 -0.26
N ASP A 114 21.46 -4.11 -1.55
CA ASP A 114 22.59 -4.03 -2.49
C ASP A 114 23.68 -3.05 -2.00
N LEU A 115 23.27 -1.88 -1.53
CA LEU A 115 24.20 -0.89 -0.97
C LEU A 115 24.96 -1.42 0.26
N LYS A 116 24.27 -2.12 1.18
CA LYS A 116 24.89 -2.76 2.34
C LYS A 116 25.95 -3.80 1.96
N ALA A 117 25.64 -4.62 0.95
CA ALA A 117 26.49 -5.71 0.52
C ALA A 117 27.67 -5.23 -0.32
N ASN A 118 27.47 -4.32 -1.24
CA ASN A 118 28.40 -3.96 -2.31
C ASN A 118 29.03 -2.56 -2.15
N ARG A 119 28.52 -1.74 -1.22
CA ARG A 119 29.04 -0.39 -0.90
C ARG A 119 29.23 0.46 -2.18
N GLU A 120 30.48 0.91 -2.45
CA GLU A 120 30.83 1.74 -3.61
C GLU A 120 30.56 1.05 -4.97
N ASN A 121 30.51 -0.28 -5.00
CA ASN A 121 30.21 -1.08 -6.17
C ASN A 121 28.71 -1.39 -6.32
N ALA A 122 27.87 -0.90 -5.43
CA ALA A 122 26.43 -1.14 -5.50
C ALA A 122 25.84 -0.47 -6.75
N ARG A 123 24.98 -1.21 -7.46
CA ARG A 123 24.28 -0.72 -8.66
C ARG A 123 23.39 0.49 -8.36
N TYR A 124 22.82 0.54 -7.15
CA TYR A 124 21.85 1.53 -6.74
C TYR A 124 22.38 2.50 -5.68
N LYS A 125 23.71 2.71 -5.62
CA LYS A 125 24.34 3.56 -4.59
C LYS A 125 23.79 4.99 -4.56
N ASP A 126 23.42 5.53 -5.72
CA ASP A 126 22.93 6.90 -5.86
C ASP A 126 21.43 7.04 -5.57
N LEU A 127 20.72 5.93 -5.29
CA LEU A 127 19.31 5.94 -4.96
C LEU A 127 19.03 6.37 -3.51
N SER A 128 20.01 6.22 -2.63
CA SER A 128 19.89 6.55 -1.21
C SER A 128 20.83 7.69 -0.83
N LEU A 129 20.28 8.71 -0.14
CA LEU A 129 21.07 9.80 0.46
C LEU A 129 21.67 9.34 1.81
N ILE A 130 22.34 8.21 1.84
CA ILE A 130 23.06 7.77 3.04
C ILE A 130 24.47 8.37 2.98
N HIS A 131 24.68 9.39 3.79
CA HIS A 131 26.02 9.82 4.12
C HIS A 131 26.63 8.79 5.08
N ILE A 132 27.49 7.97 4.57
CA ILE A 132 28.33 7.08 5.38
C ILE A 132 29.55 7.87 5.88
#